data_2e18c329818528c882b88c599f6cdb14
#
_entry.id   2e18c329818528c882b88c599f6cdb14
#
_cell.length_a   1.000
_cell.length_b   1.000
_cell.length_c   1.000
_cell.angle_alpha   90.00
_cell.angle_beta   90.00
_cell.angle_gamma   90.00
#
_symmetry.space_group_name_H-M   'P 1'
#
loop_
_entity.id
_entity.type
_entity.pdbx_description
1 polymer ?
#
loop_
_entity_poly.entity_id
_entity_poly.type
_entity_poly.pdbx_seq_one_letter_code
_entity_poly.pdbx_strand_id
1 'polypeptide(L)'
;MMRVLIVIPAYNEAQNLERVVDSLIACCPQFDYVIVNDGSADGTKELCEKKHYHVINLPVNLGLTGAVRTGMKYAYQKKYDMAIQFDADGQHLPQYIAPMVQHMKESRSDILIASRYVGGKMPPRMRTIGAILISSAIRVTTGVRITDPTSGMRLYSRRIISRFVTDASLSPEPDTLAYLIRNGAKVSEMKVHMEDRAAGQSYLTPVNASRYMIHELMGILVFQWFRGNRKVAE
;
A
#
# COMPACT_ATOMS: atom_id res chain seq x y z
N MET A 1 -14.51 -18.75 6.92
CA MET A 1 -14.63 -17.61 5.98
C MET A 1 -13.32 -16.85 6.02
N MET A 2 -12.75 -16.49 4.87
CA MET A 2 -11.48 -15.74 4.82
C MET A 2 -11.69 -14.31 5.32
N ARG A 3 -10.87 -13.87 6.27
CA ARG A 3 -10.97 -12.55 6.88
C ARG A 3 -10.01 -11.58 6.22
N VAL A 4 -10.51 -10.46 5.74
CA VAL A 4 -9.74 -9.41 5.06
C VAL A 4 -9.85 -8.11 5.86
N LEU A 5 -8.72 -7.45 6.10
CA LEU A 5 -8.67 -6.14 6.75
C LEU A 5 -8.29 -5.06 5.73
N ILE A 6 -9.04 -3.97 5.72
CA ILE A 6 -8.68 -2.78 4.97
C ILE A 6 -7.96 -1.82 5.92
N VAL A 7 -6.69 -1.54 5.63
CA VAL A 7 -5.84 -0.61 6.40
C VAL A 7 -5.85 0.74 5.69
N ILE A 8 -6.33 1.76 6.37
CA ILE A 8 -6.46 3.13 5.85
C ILE A 8 -5.48 4.04 6.60
N PRO A 9 -4.25 4.24 6.10
CA PRO A 9 -3.35 5.24 6.68
C PRO A 9 -3.92 6.64 6.43
N ALA A 10 -3.98 7.47 7.47
CA ALA A 10 -4.51 8.82 7.40
C ALA A 10 -3.60 9.80 8.17
N TYR A 11 -3.16 10.86 7.50
CA TYR A 11 -2.43 11.98 8.10
C TYR A 11 -2.93 13.29 7.51
N ASN A 12 -3.64 14.08 8.33
CA ASN A 12 -4.29 15.32 7.92
C ASN A 12 -5.23 15.13 6.73
N GLU A 13 -6.17 14.17 6.86
CA GLU A 13 -7.12 13.78 5.82
C GLU A 13 -8.59 14.07 6.22
N ALA A 14 -8.84 14.99 7.16
CA ALA A 14 -10.19 15.33 7.63
C ALA A 14 -11.15 15.66 6.49
N GLN A 15 -10.66 16.27 5.39
CA GLN A 15 -11.49 16.67 4.24
C GLN A 15 -11.92 15.50 3.35
N ASN A 16 -11.15 14.42 3.30
CA ASN A 16 -11.38 13.29 2.40
C ASN A 16 -11.94 12.06 3.12
N LEU A 17 -11.55 11.88 4.38
CA LEU A 17 -11.70 10.63 5.12
C LEU A 17 -13.16 10.18 5.23
N GLU A 18 -14.09 11.10 5.52
CA GLU A 18 -15.52 10.78 5.64
C GLU A 18 -16.06 10.16 4.35
N ARG A 19 -15.85 10.83 3.22
CA ARG A 19 -16.29 10.34 1.92
C ARG A 19 -15.68 8.98 1.57
N VAL A 20 -14.40 8.80 1.86
CA VAL A 20 -13.66 7.57 1.57
C VAL A 20 -14.16 6.42 2.40
N VAL A 21 -14.32 6.61 3.72
CA VAL A 21 -14.76 5.55 4.64
C VAL A 21 -16.23 5.21 4.42
N ASP A 22 -17.12 6.19 4.25
CA ASP A 22 -18.53 5.94 4.00
C ASP A 22 -18.75 5.19 2.68
N SER A 23 -18.00 5.55 1.61
CA SER A 23 -18.00 4.82 0.34
C SER A 23 -17.49 3.39 0.48
N LEU A 24 -16.44 3.20 1.29
CA LEU A 24 -15.88 1.88 1.57
C LEU A 24 -16.89 0.98 2.30
N ILE A 25 -17.53 1.49 3.36
CA ILE A 25 -18.53 0.75 4.14
C ILE A 25 -19.72 0.36 3.26
N ALA A 26 -20.18 1.27 2.41
CA ALA A 26 -21.31 1.02 1.51
C ALA A 26 -20.95 -0.03 0.43
N CYS A 27 -19.73 0.02 -0.12
CA CYS A 27 -19.31 -0.86 -1.22
C CYS A 27 -18.84 -2.23 -0.73
N CYS A 28 -18.22 -2.32 0.44
CA CYS A 28 -17.52 -3.50 0.93
C CYS A 28 -17.91 -3.88 2.36
N PRO A 29 -19.21 -4.01 2.69
CA PRO A 29 -19.69 -4.27 4.07
C PRO A 29 -19.22 -5.63 4.62
N GLN A 30 -18.75 -6.54 3.76
CA GLN A 30 -18.25 -7.85 4.13
C GLN A 30 -16.81 -7.86 4.63
N PHE A 31 -16.08 -6.75 4.53
CA PHE A 31 -14.69 -6.64 4.97
C PHE A 31 -14.56 -5.69 6.16
N ASP A 32 -13.69 -6.06 7.09
CA ASP A 32 -13.33 -5.20 8.21
C ASP A 32 -12.37 -4.10 7.74
N TYR A 33 -12.41 -2.94 8.38
CA TYR A 33 -11.43 -1.87 8.14
C TYR A 33 -10.86 -1.33 9.44
N VAL A 34 -9.70 -0.68 9.35
CA VAL A 34 -9.10 0.12 10.42
C VAL A 34 -8.43 1.35 9.83
N ILE A 35 -8.78 2.51 10.35
CA ILE A 35 -8.07 3.74 10.09
C ILE A 35 -6.86 3.79 11.01
N VAL A 36 -5.68 4.12 10.48
CA VAL A 36 -4.50 4.41 11.29
C VAL A 36 -4.22 5.90 11.17
N ASN A 37 -4.68 6.66 12.14
CA ASN A 37 -4.44 8.09 12.24
C ASN A 37 -2.99 8.34 12.72
N ASP A 38 -2.15 8.84 11.83
CA ASP A 38 -0.71 8.99 12.02
C ASP A 38 -0.36 10.33 12.69
N GLY A 39 -0.98 10.62 13.83
CA GLY A 39 -0.71 11.84 14.59
C GLY A 39 -1.19 13.11 13.88
N SER A 40 -2.37 13.08 13.26
CA SER A 40 -2.95 14.25 12.58
C SER A 40 -3.23 15.40 13.52
N ALA A 41 -3.15 16.62 12.97
CA ALA A 41 -3.40 17.90 13.69
C ALA A 41 -4.57 18.70 13.10
N ASP A 42 -5.32 18.14 12.12
CA ASP A 42 -6.33 18.86 11.32
C ASP A 42 -7.80 18.49 11.64
N GLY A 43 -8.07 17.83 12.74
CA GLY A 43 -9.42 17.35 13.06
C GLY A 43 -9.78 15.95 12.54
N THR A 44 -8.82 15.23 11.94
CA THR A 44 -9.00 13.83 11.50
C THR A 44 -9.42 12.92 12.65
N LYS A 45 -8.85 13.11 13.85
CA LYS A 45 -9.15 12.33 15.04
C LYS A 45 -10.59 12.57 15.49
N GLU A 46 -10.99 13.84 15.63
CA GLU A 46 -12.31 14.27 16.05
C GLU A 46 -13.40 13.78 15.09
N LEU A 47 -13.11 13.79 13.79
CA LEU A 47 -13.98 13.22 12.77
C LEU A 47 -14.22 11.72 13.00
N CYS A 48 -13.15 10.95 13.23
CA CYS A 48 -13.25 9.52 13.49
C CYS A 48 -14.08 9.22 14.74
N GLU A 49 -13.87 9.99 15.82
CA GLU A 49 -14.63 9.86 17.07
C GLU A 49 -16.11 10.18 16.86
N LYS A 50 -16.42 11.30 16.19
CA LYS A 50 -17.79 11.73 15.88
C LYS A 50 -18.56 10.71 15.04
N LYS A 51 -17.88 10.10 14.07
CA LYS A 51 -18.46 9.10 13.16
C LYS A 51 -18.41 7.67 13.71
N HIS A 52 -17.83 7.46 14.87
CA HIS A 52 -17.61 6.12 15.46
C HIS A 52 -16.86 5.17 14.51
N TYR A 53 -15.91 5.68 13.74
CA TYR A 53 -15.08 4.87 12.89
C TYR A 53 -14.08 4.05 13.69
N HIS A 54 -13.75 2.86 13.18
CA HIS A 54 -12.72 2.03 13.79
C HIS A 54 -11.33 2.62 13.51
N VAL A 55 -10.72 3.25 14.51
CA VAL A 55 -9.47 4.00 14.40
C VAL A 55 -8.43 3.57 15.44
N ILE A 56 -7.17 3.55 15.01
CA ILE A 56 -5.99 3.49 15.87
C ILE A 56 -5.31 4.86 15.77
N ASN A 57 -5.23 5.60 16.89
CA ASN A 57 -4.54 6.88 16.94
C ASN A 57 -3.10 6.69 17.37
N LEU A 58 -2.15 7.09 16.52
CA LEU A 58 -0.73 7.14 16.87
C LEU A 58 -0.44 8.45 17.63
N PRO A 59 0.41 8.41 18.65
CA PRO A 59 0.71 9.60 19.45
C PRO A 59 1.56 10.64 18.71
N VAL A 60 2.29 10.21 17.67
CA VAL A 60 3.17 11.03 16.84
C VAL A 60 3.09 10.56 15.38
N ASN A 61 3.44 11.44 14.45
CA ASN A 61 3.58 11.08 13.03
C ASN A 61 4.80 10.16 12.85
N LEU A 62 4.54 8.94 12.39
CA LEU A 62 5.55 7.92 12.06
C LEU A 62 5.73 7.76 10.53
N GLY A 63 5.01 8.54 9.74
CA GLY A 63 4.95 8.46 8.28
C GLY A 63 4.16 7.26 7.76
N LEU A 64 3.96 7.21 6.45
CA LEU A 64 3.19 6.15 5.79
C LEU A 64 3.64 4.74 6.21
N THR A 65 4.94 4.52 6.29
CA THR A 65 5.52 3.24 6.73
C THR A 65 5.08 2.85 8.13
N GLY A 66 5.09 3.80 9.08
CA GLY A 66 4.66 3.56 10.46
C GLY A 66 3.17 3.25 10.54
N ALA A 67 2.35 4.01 9.84
CA ALA A 67 0.90 3.81 9.79
C ALA A 67 0.53 2.44 9.18
N VAL A 68 1.09 2.11 8.02
CA VAL A 68 0.85 0.81 7.35
C VAL A 68 1.32 -0.35 8.22
N ARG A 69 2.52 -0.27 8.82
CA ARG A 69 3.02 -1.31 9.72
C ARG A 69 2.14 -1.49 10.96
N THR A 70 1.59 -0.43 11.50
CA THR A 70 0.63 -0.51 12.61
C THR A 70 -0.61 -1.28 12.18
N GLY A 71 -1.18 -0.98 11.01
CA GLY A 71 -2.30 -1.73 10.43
C GLY A 71 -1.95 -3.21 10.18
N MET A 72 -0.75 -3.50 9.67
CA MET A 72 -0.30 -4.89 9.47
C MET A 72 -0.11 -5.65 10.80
N LYS A 73 0.42 -5.01 11.85
CA LYS A 73 0.50 -5.59 13.19
C LYS A 73 -0.89 -5.89 13.75
N TYR A 74 -1.84 -4.96 13.58
CA TYR A 74 -3.21 -5.19 13.97
C TYR A 74 -3.84 -6.37 13.19
N ALA A 75 -3.65 -6.44 11.87
CA ALA A 75 -4.11 -7.54 11.04
C ALA A 75 -3.54 -8.89 11.52
N TYR A 76 -2.26 -8.93 11.84
CA TYR A 76 -1.60 -10.13 12.36
C TYR A 76 -2.19 -10.59 13.70
N GLN A 77 -2.28 -9.68 14.67
CA GLN A 77 -2.79 -9.95 16.01
C GLN A 77 -4.26 -10.42 15.99
N LYS A 78 -5.07 -9.82 15.13
CA LYS A 78 -6.49 -10.17 14.96
C LYS A 78 -6.72 -11.36 14.01
N LYS A 79 -5.64 -12.01 13.54
CA LYS A 79 -5.67 -13.23 12.72
C LYS A 79 -6.39 -13.05 11.38
N TYR A 80 -6.21 -11.90 10.71
CA TYR A 80 -6.68 -11.72 9.34
C TYR A 80 -5.84 -12.55 8.35
N ASP A 81 -6.49 -13.07 7.32
CA ASP A 81 -5.85 -13.86 6.26
C ASP A 81 -5.18 -12.99 5.21
N MET A 82 -5.76 -11.80 4.98
CA MET A 82 -5.27 -10.79 4.04
C MET A 82 -5.41 -9.40 4.64
N ALA A 83 -4.56 -8.47 4.21
CA ALA A 83 -4.71 -7.05 4.50
C ALA A 83 -4.45 -6.23 3.24
N ILE A 84 -5.27 -5.22 2.99
CA ILE A 84 -5.11 -4.29 1.87
C ILE A 84 -4.78 -2.90 2.39
N GLN A 85 -3.75 -2.27 1.84
CA GLN A 85 -3.53 -0.84 2.00
C GLN A 85 -4.48 -0.09 1.08
N PHE A 86 -5.18 0.89 1.62
CA PHE A 86 -6.16 1.71 0.93
C PHE A 86 -6.02 3.15 1.39
N ASP A 87 -5.50 4.02 0.53
CA ASP A 87 -5.15 5.39 0.92
C ASP A 87 -6.40 6.27 1.12
N ALA A 88 -6.33 7.19 2.08
CA ALA A 88 -7.44 8.06 2.48
C ALA A 88 -7.69 9.26 1.54
N ASP A 89 -6.89 9.42 0.47
CA ASP A 89 -6.93 10.59 -0.43
C ASP A 89 -8.04 10.54 -1.51
N GLY A 90 -8.76 9.42 -1.56
CA GLY A 90 -9.88 9.21 -2.47
C GLY A 90 -9.51 8.85 -3.91
N GLN A 91 -8.25 8.57 -4.20
CA GLN A 91 -7.83 8.12 -5.54
C GLN A 91 -8.20 6.64 -5.80
N HIS A 92 -8.29 5.84 -4.75
CA HIS A 92 -8.62 4.43 -4.83
C HIS A 92 -10.14 4.21 -4.77
N LEU A 93 -10.66 3.34 -5.63
CA LEU A 93 -12.08 3.02 -5.69
C LEU A 93 -12.37 1.71 -4.95
N PRO A 94 -13.25 1.70 -3.92
CA PRO A 94 -13.55 0.51 -3.12
C PRO A 94 -14.06 -0.69 -3.94
N GLN A 95 -14.71 -0.45 -5.07
CA GLN A 95 -15.24 -1.49 -5.97
C GLN A 95 -14.19 -2.50 -6.45
N TYR A 96 -12.90 -2.16 -6.40
CA TYR A 96 -11.84 -3.08 -6.80
C TYR A 96 -11.39 -4.02 -5.67
N ILE A 97 -11.77 -3.78 -4.41
CA ILE A 97 -11.30 -4.58 -3.27
C ILE A 97 -11.77 -6.04 -3.39
N ALA A 98 -13.06 -6.28 -3.61
CA ALA A 98 -13.58 -7.63 -3.75
C ALA A 98 -12.99 -8.39 -4.96
N PRO A 99 -12.90 -7.80 -6.17
CA PRO A 99 -12.16 -8.40 -7.28
C PRO A 99 -10.69 -8.70 -6.97
N MET A 100 -9.98 -7.81 -6.25
CA MET A 100 -8.59 -8.05 -5.85
C MET A 100 -8.47 -9.25 -4.92
N VAL A 101 -9.35 -9.38 -3.94
CA VAL A 101 -9.38 -10.54 -3.03
C VAL A 101 -9.62 -11.83 -3.80
N GLN A 102 -10.52 -11.83 -4.76
CA GLN A 102 -10.79 -12.99 -5.61
C GLN A 102 -9.58 -13.33 -6.50
N HIS A 103 -9.02 -12.34 -7.18
CA HIS A 103 -7.83 -12.53 -8.02
C HIS A 103 -6.63 -13.09 -7.24
N MET A 104 -6.41 -12.58 -6.00
CA MET A 104 -5.31 -13.08 -5.16
C MET A 104 -5.50 -14.55 -4.76
N LYS A 105 -6.75 -14.99 -4.51
CA LYS A 105 -7.06 -16.40 -4.24
C LYS A 105 -6.74 -17.29 -5.44
N GLU A 106 -7.13 -16.85 -6.63
CA GLU A 106 -6.95 -17.60 -7.87
C GLU A 106 -5.48 -17.69 -8.28
N SER A 107 -4.75 -16.56 -8.21
CA SER A 107 -3.34 -16.47 -8.59
C SER A 107 -2.40 -17.06 -7.53
N ARG A 108 -2.89 -17.29 -6.30
CA ARG A 108 -2.07 -17.70 -5.16
C ARG A 108 -0.84 -16.80 -4.97
N SER A 109 -1.00 -15.51 -5.24
CA SER A 109 0.07 -14.52 -5.05
C SER A 109 0.15 -14.10 -3.58
N ASP A 110 1.33 -13.66 -3.17
CA ASP A 110 1.59 -13.12 -1.83
C ASP A 110 1.27 -11.62 -1.75
N ILE A 111 1.46 -10.93 -2.88
CA ILE A 111 1.19 -9.50 -3.03
C ILE A 111 0.43 -9.30 -4.34
N LEU A 112 -0.69 -8.59 -4.28
CA LEU A 112 -1.43 -8.14 -5.45
C LEU A 112 -1.44 -6.62 -5.50
N ILE A 113 -0.98 -6.06 -6.61
CA ILE A 113 -0.90 -4.61 -6.83
C ILE A 113 -2.07 -4.19 -7.72
N ALA A 114 -2.84 -3.19 -7.28
CA ALA A 114 -3.79 -2.49 -8.11
C ALA A 114 -3.03 -1.58 -9.08
N SER A 115 -2.95 -1.96 -10.36
CA SER A 115 -2.09 -1.31 -11.35
C SER A 115 -2.90 -0.48 -12.34
N ARG A 116 -2.48 0.76 -12.57
CA ARG A 116 -3.04 1.66 -13.59
C ARG A 116 -2.64 1.26 -15.00
N TYR A 117 -1.55 0.51 -15.13
CA TYR A 117 -0.83 0.35 -16.41
C TYR A 117 -0.84 -1.07 -16.98
N VAL A 118 -1.39 -2.06 -16.30
CA VAL A 118 -1.53 -3.41 -16.84
C VAL A 118 -2.36 -3.39 -18.12
N GLY A 119 -1.80 -3.91 -19.21
CA GLY A 119 -2.46 -3.97 -20.51
C GLY A 119 -2.66 -2.63 -21.22
N GLY A 120 -2.09 -1.54 -20.70
CA GLY A 120 -2.19 -0.20 -21.24
C GLY A 120 -0.83 0.45 -21.55
N LYS A 121 -0.86 1.57 -22.31
CA LYS A 121 0.31 2.41 -22.49
C LYS A 121 0.41 3.39 -21.32
N MET A 122 1.60 3.52 -20.74
CA MET A 122 1.87 4.57 -19.77
C MET A 122 1.85 5.94 -20.47
N PRO A 123 1.08 6.92 -19.96
CA PRO A 123 1.11 8.27 -20.56
C PRO A 123 2.50 8.89 -20.33
N PRO A 124 3.03 9.67 -21.29
CA PRO A 124 4.36 10.31 -21.16
C PRO A 124 4.28 11.51 -20.21
N ARG A 125 4.32 11.26 -18.91
CA ARG A 125 4.36 12.28 -17.85
C ARG A 125 5.60 12.06 -16.99
N MET A 126 6.12 13.10 -16.32
CA MET A 126 7.28 13.02 -15.42
C MET A 126 7.14 11.89 -14.36
N ARG A 127 5.96 11.73 -13.77
CA ARG A 127 5.68 10.64 -12.83
C ARG A 127 5.83 9.25 -13.45
N THR A 128 5.54 9.12 -14.74
CA THR A 128 5.62 7.86 -15.47
C THR A 128 7.07 7.47 -15.73
N ILE A 129 7.96 8.43 -15.99
CA ILE A 129 9.40 8.18 -16.15
C ILE A 129 9.95 7.52 -14.88
N GLY A 130 9.57 8.05 -13.72
CA GLY A 130 9.94 7.47 -12.44
C GLY A 130 9.46 6.05 -12.23
N ALA A 131 8.21 5.79 -12.52
CA ALA A 131 7.65 4.45 -12.43
C ALA A 131 8.34 3.47 -13.39
N ILE A 132 8.72 3.91 -14.60
CA ILE A 132 9.47 3.10 -15.58
C ILE A 132 10.86 2.76 -15.05
N LEU A 133 11.59 3.72 -14.47
CA LEU A 133 12.93 3.49 -13.91
C LEU A 133 12.88 2.49 -12.75
N ILE A 134 11.94 2.67 -11.81
CA ILE A 134 11.74 1.74 -10.69
C ILE A 134 11.34 0.35 -11.20
N SER A 135 10.38 0.26 -12.14
CA SER A 135 9.97 -1.00 -12.77
C SER A 135 11.14 -1.72 -13.45
N SER A 136 12.00 -0.96 -14.15
CA SER A 136 13.19 -1.51 -14.81
C SER A 136 14.21 -2.02 -13.78
N ALA A 137 14.45 -1.27 -12.70
CA ALA A 137 15.34 -1.67 -11.62
C ALA A 137 14.85 -2.95 -10.93
N ILE A 138 13.54 -3.06 -10.63
CA ILE A 138 12.93 -4.28 -10.10
C ILE A 138 13.15 -5.45 -11.06
N ARG A 139 12.87 -5.25 -12.36
CA ARG A 139 13.04 -6.31 -13.36
C ARG A 139 14.49 -6.80 -13.46
N VAL A 140 15.46 -5.89 -13.45
CA VAL A 140 16.90 -6.23 -13.53
C VAL A 140 17.33 -7.03 -12.30
N THR A 141 16.86 -6.65 -11.12
CA THR A 141 17.29 -7.27 -9.85
C THR A 141 16.54 -8.53 -9.46
N THR A 142 15.30 -8.71 -9.96
CA THR A 142 14.41 -9.81 -9.56
C THR A 142 13.99 -10.73 -10.70
N GLY A 143 14.16 -10.30 -11.96
CA GLY A 143 13.61 -10.97 -13.14
C GLY A 143 12.10 -10.77 -13.35
N VAL A 144 11.39 -10.21 -12.38
CA VAL A 144 9.93 -10.03 -12.42
C VAL A 144 9.58 -8.64 -12.97
N ARG A 145 8.64 -8.60 -13.91
CA ARG A 145 8.13 -7.34 -14.44
C ARG A 145 6.93 -6.86 -13.61
N ILE A 146 7.06 -5.68 -13.02
CA ILE A 146 5.98 -4.96 -12.34
C ILE A 146 5.70 -3.69 -13.12
N THR A 147 4.44 -3.45 -13.51
CA THR A 147 4.08 -2.30 -14.35
C THR A 147 3.76 -1.04 -13.54
N ASP A 148 3.26 -1.19 -12.31
CA ASP A 148 2.95 -0.06 -11.41
C ASP A 148 3.51 -0.25 -10.00
N PRO A 149 4.85 -0.22 -9.84
CA PRO A 149 5.48 -0.45 -8.54
C PRO A 149 5.20 0.67 -7.52
N THR A 150 4.66 1.80 -7.95
CA THR A 150 4.38 2.96 -7.09
C THR A 150 2.90 3.06 -6.68
N SER A 151 2.07 2.07 -7.03
CA SER A 151 0.68 2.04 -6.58
C SER A 151 0.61 1.84 -5.06
N GLY A 152 -0.16 2.69 -4.38
CA GLY A 152 -0.42 2.58 -2.93
C GLY A 152 -1.44 1.48 -2.59
N MET A 153 -2.31 1.09 -3.54
CA MET A 153 -3.32 0.06 -3.27
C MET A 153 -2.74 -1.34 -3.50
N ARG A 154 -2.39 -2.02 -2.41
CA ARG A 154 -1.77 -3.35 -2.42
C ARG A 154 -2.45 -4.28 -1.43
N LEU A 155 -2.76 -5.48 -1.87
CA LEU A 155 -3.28 -6.56 -1.04
C LEU A 155 -2.14 -7.51 -0.68
N TYR A 156 -2.03 -7.88 0.58
CA TYR A 156 -0.98 -8.71 1.16
C TYR A 156 -1.57 -9.98 1.76
N SER A 157 -0.94 -11.13 1.50
CA SER A 157 -1.26 -12.40 2.15
C SER A 157 -0.84 -12.38 3.62
N ARG A 158 -1.38 -13.32 4.42
CA ARG A 158 -0.96 -13.50 5.82
C ARG A 158 0.54 -13.72 5.97
N ARG A 159 1.15 -14.39 5.00
CA ARG A 159 2.59 -14.62 4.93
C ARG A 159 3.37 -13.30 4.89
N ILE A 160 2.93 -12.33 4.10
CA ILE A 160 3.56 -11.00 4.04
C ILE A 160 3.20 -10.15 5.27
N ILE A 161 1.95 -10.23 5.75
CA ILE A 161 1.54 -9.55 6.99
C ILE A 161 2.48 -9.96 8.15
N SER A 162 2.79 -11.25 8.29
CA SER A 162 3.70 -11.72 9.33
C SER A 162 5.12 -11.15 9.18
N ARG A 163 5.57 -10.91 7.95
CA ARG A 163 6.87 -10.29 7.67
C ARG A 163 6.91 -8.83 8.12
N PHE A 164 5.85 -8.06 7.90
CA PHE A 164 5.75 -6.68 8.42
C PHE A 164 5.84 -6.60 9.95
N VAL A 165 5.47 -7.67 10.65
CA VAL A 165 5.59 -7.74 12.13
C VAL A 165 7.00 -8.06 12.56
N THR A 166 7.66 -9.00 11.88
CA THR A 166 8.96 -9.56 12.30
C THR A 166 10.17 -8.81 11.73
N ASP A 167 9.96 -8.02 10.68
CA ASP A 167 11.03 -7.27 10.00
C ASP A 167 10.73 -5.78 9.99
N ALA A 168 11.48 -5.04 10.81
CA ALA A 168 11.32 -3.59 10.96
C ALA A 168 11.73 -2.80 9.72
N SER A 169 12.49 -3.39 8.81
CA SER A 169 12.97 -2.74 7.59
C SER A 169 11.94 -2.70 6.46
N LEU A 170 10.81 -3.42 6.59
CA LEU A 170 9.78 -3.42 5.57
C LEU A 170 8.93 -2.14 5.60
N SER A 171 8.68 -1.62 4.41
CA SER A 171 7.86 -0.45 4.13
C SER A 171 6.87 -0.75 2.99
N PRO A 172 5.83 0.04 2.76
CA PRO A 172 4.96 -0.12 1.60
C PRO A 172 5.57 0.42 0.29
N GLU A 173 6.89 0.51 0.21
CA GLU A 173 7.63 1.14 -0.88
C GLU A 173 8.14 0.12 -1.92
N PRO A 174 8.50 0.57 -3.14
CA PRO A 174 9.01 -0.29 -4.22
C PRO A 174 10.28 -1.07 -3.88
N ASP A 175 11.18 -0.53 -3.06
CA ASP A 175 12.40 -1.22 -2.63
C ASP A 175 12.10 -2.47 -1.81
N THR A 176 11.12 -2.39 -0.93
CA THR A 176 10.61 -3.52 -0.16
C THR A 176 9.93 -4.55 -1.05
N LEU A 177 9.20 -4.10 -2.09
CA LEU A 177 8.61 -5.01 -3.08
C LEU A 177 9.70 -5.84 -3.78
N ALA A 178 10.78 -5.19 -4.27
CA ALA A 178 11.91 -5.85 -4.88
C ALA A 178 12.58 -6.86 -3.91
N TYR A 179 12.80 -6.45 -2.67
CA TYR A 179 13.35 -7.30 -1.62
C TYR A 179 12.49 -8.54 -1.36
N LEU A 180 11.16 -8.38 -1.24
CA LEU A 180 10.25 -9.49 -1.00
C LEU A 180 10.20 -10.46 -2.19
N ILE A 181 10.20 -9.97 -3.43
CA ILE A 181 10.24 -10.80 -4.65
C ILE A 181 11.53 -11.66 -4.65
N ARG A 182 12.69 -11.07 -4.36
CA ARG A 182 13.96 -11.80 -4.27
C ARG A 182 13.96 -12.87 -3.18
N ASN A 183 13.17 -12.67 -2.13
CA ASN A 183 13.00 -13.63 -1.05
C ASN A 183 11.83 -14.60 -1.27
N GLY A 184 11.34 -14.73 -2.52
CA GLY A 184 10.38 -15.74 -2.93
C GLY A 184 8.91 -15.32 -2.81
N ALA A 185 8.59 -14.03 -2.60
CA ALA A 185 7.22 -13.57 -2.67
C ALA A 185 6.71 -13.59 -4.11
N LYS A 186 5.52 -14.17 -4.31
CA LYS A 186 4.82 -14.15 -5.60
C LYS A 186 4.00 -12.87 -5.71
N VAL A 187 4.21 -12.10 -6.78
CA VAL A 187 3.52 -10.84 -7.03
C VAL A 187 2.69 -10.94 -8.29
N SER A 188 1.48 -10.42 -8.24
CA SER A 188 0.61 -10.23 -9.40
C SER A 188 0.09 -8.79 -9.45
N GLU A 189 -0.43 -8.41 -10.62
CA GLU A 189 -1.02 -7.09 -10.82
C GLU A 189 -2.43 -7.26 -11.40
N MET A 190 -3.34 -6.40 -10.96
CA MET A 190 -4.69 -6.31 -11.50
C MET A 190 -4.94 -4.90 -12.01
N LYS A 191 -5.50 -4.79 -13.23
CA LYS A 191 -5.85 -3.48 -13.81
C LYS A 191 -6.96 -2.83 -13.01
N VAL A 192 -6.74 -1.58 -12.61
CA VAL A 192 -7.73 -0.72 -11.95
C VAL A 192 -7.76 0.65 -12.59
N HIS A 193 -8.89 1.33 -12.43
CA HIS A 193 -8.98 2.77 -12.66
C HIS A 193 -8.77 3.50 -11.33
N MET A 194 -8.02 4.59 -11.35
CA MET A 194 -7.84 5.47 -10.18
C MET A 194 -8.34 6.85 -10.54
N GLU A 195 -9.01 7.48 -9.58
CA GLU A 195 -9.47 8.85 -9.71
C GLU A 195 -8.35 9.85 -9.45
N ASP A 196 -8.55 11.08 -9.88
CA ASP A 196 -7.70 12.19 -9.44
C ASP A 196 -7.99 12.50 -7.96
N ARG A 197 -6.96 12.93 -7.22
CA ARG A 197 -7.10 13.32 -5.82
C ARG A 197 -8.19 14.40 -5.66
N ALA A 198 -9.14 14.19 -4.78
CA ALA A 198 -10.29 15.08 -4.62
C ALA A 198 -9.94 16.37 -3.87
N ALA A 199 -9.06 16.32 -2.87
CA ALA A 199 -8.63 17.46 -2.07
C ALA A 199 -7.22 17.23 -1.48
N GLY A 200 -6.59 18.28 -0.98
CA GLY A 200 -5.27 18.24 -0.37
C GLY A 200 -4.11 18.46 -1.35
N GLN A 201 -2.93 18.75 -0.81
CA GLN A 201 -1.73 18.96 -1.60
C GLN A 201 -0.94 17.66 -1.76
N SER A 202 -0.38 17.42 -2.96
CA SER A 202 0.54 16.30 -3.17
C SER A 202 1.82 16.54 -2.37
N TYR A 203 2.20 15.57 -1.53
CA TYR A 203 3.47 15.60 -0.81
C TYR A 203 4.69 15.57 -1.76
N LEU A 204 4.51 15.13 -3.01
CA LEU A 204 5.54 15.03 -4.02
C LEU A 204 5.69 16.34 -4.80
N THR A 205 6.43 17.32 -4.23
CA THR A 205 7.01 18.40 -5.04
C THR A 205 8.07 17.82 -6.00
N PRO A 206 8.44 18.53 -7.08
CA PRO A 206 9.47 18.04 -8.02
C PRO A 206 10.79 17.63 -7.34
N VAL A 207 11.23 18.39 -6.33
CA VAL A 207 12.45 18.11 -5.56
C VAL A 207 12.27 16.86 -4.69
N ASN A 208 11.14 16.75 -3.97
CA ASN A 208 10.85 15.57 -3.14
C ASN A 208 10.67 14.32 -3.99
N ALA A 209 10.07 14.45 -5.18
CA ALA A 209 9.92 13.36 -6.13
C ALA A 209 11.28 12.83 -6.61
N SER A 210 12.22 13.73 -6.92
CA SER A 210 13.57 13.34 -7.33
C SER A 210 14.34 12.64 -6.20
N ARG A 211 14.25 13.15 -4.97
CA ARG A 211 14.86 12.50 -3.79
C ARG A 211 14.26 11.13 -3.52
N TYR A 212 12.95 11.02 -3.57
CA TYR A 212 12.23 9.75 -3.45
C TYR A 212 12.72 8.74 -4.50
N MET A 213 12.80 9.16 -5.76
CA MET A 213 13.26 8.32 -6.86
C MET A 213 14.69 7.78 -6.65
N ILE A 214 15.62 8.67 -6.25
CA ILE A 214 17.00 8.29 -5.98
C ILE A 214 17.05 7.28 -4.82
N HIS A 215 16.30 7.54 -3.74
CA HIS A 215 16.22 6.66 -2.59
C HIS A 215 15.72 5.27 -2.98
N GLU A 216 14.62 5.19 -3.72
CA GLU A 216 14.05 3.91 -4.18
C GLU A 216 15.01 3.15 -5.11
N LEU A 217 15.62 3.83 -6.07
CA LEU A 217 16.60 3.20 -6.96
C LEU A 217 17.82 2.68 -6.19
N MET A 218 18.36 3.45 -5.25
CA MET A 218 19.44 2.99 -4.38
C MET A 218 19.02 1.81 -3.50
N GLY A 219 17.80 1.85 -2.96
CA GLY A 219 17.21 0.74 -2.21
C GLY A 219 17.16 -0.55 -3.03
N ILE A 220 16.67 -0.46 -4.28
CA ILE A 220 16.53 -1.60 -5.19
C ILE A 220 17.85 -2.08 -5.75
N LEU A 221 18.76 -1.19 -6.18
CA LEU A 221 19.97 -1.59 -6.87
C LEU A 221 21.12 -1.96 -5.92
N VAL A 222 21.16 -1.34 -4.73
CA VAL A 222 22.29 -1.45 -3.80
C VAL A 222 21.87 -2.01 -2.44
N PHE A 223 21.00 -1.31 -1.70
CA PHE A 223 20.79 -1.62 -0.29
C PHE A 223 20.08 -2.93 -0.02
N GLN A 224 19.23 -3.40 -0.93
CA GLN A 224 18.57 -4.70 -0.77
C GLN A 224 19.55 -5.89 -0.67
N TRP A 225 20.78 -5.76 -1.17
CA TRP A 225 21.81 -6.82 -1.13
C TRP A 225 22.44 -6.96 0.26
N PHE A 226 22.41 -5.90 1.04
CA PHE A 226 22.88 -5.88 2.43
C PHE A 226 21.80 -6.21 3.45
N ARG A 227 20.51 -6.26 3.05
CA ARG A 227 19.45 -6.81 3.86
C ARG A 227 19.61 -8.32 3.95
N GLY A 228 19.72 -8.89 5.16
CA GLY A 228 19.87 -10.34 5.34
C GLY A 228 18.80 -11.14 4.59
N ASN A 229 19.22 -12.21 3.91
CA ASN A 229 18.33 -13.12 3.17
C ASN A 229 17.43 -13.90 4.15
N ARG A 230 16.33 -13.33 4.54
CA ARG A 230 15.27 -14.02 5.28
C ARG A 230 14.25 -14.52 4.28
N LYS A 231 14.37 -15.79 3.83
CA LYS A 231 13.36 -16.43 2.99
C LYS A 231 11.97 -16.19 3.61
N VAL A 232 11.01 -15.84 2.78
CA VAL A 232 9.61 -15.78 3.19
C VAL A 232 9.25 -17.23 3.51
N ALA A 233 9.04 -17.59 4.79
CA ALA A 233 8.69 -18.95 5.19
C ALA A 233 7.38 -19.38 4.53
N GLU A 234 7.26 -20.66 4.18
CA GLU A 234 6.06 -21.25 3.58
C GLU A 234 4.84 -21.15 4.49
#